data_718198edb44858e31bec812e1f181f02
#
_entry.id   718198edb44858e31bec812e1f181f02
#
_cell.length_a   1.000
_cell.length_b   1.000
_cell.length_c   1.000
_cell.angle_alpha   90.00
_cell.angle_beta   90.00
_cell.angle_gamma   90.00
#
_symmetry.space_group_name_H-M   'P 1'
#
loop_
_entity.id
_entity.type
_entity.pdbx_description
1 polymer ?
#
loop_
_entity_poly.entity_id
_entity_poly.type
_entity_poly.pdbx_seq_one_letter_code
_entity_poly.pdbx_strand_id
1 'polypeptide(L)'
;MMATILETERLILRPWLEDDAGELYKYASDPDVGPAAGWPPHTSVDNSRDIISTVLSASETYAVCLKDSGKPIGSIGLHRNDLATAEDEYELGYWIGKPFWGQGLIPEASREILRY
;
A
#
# COMPACT_ATOMS: atom_id res chain seq x y z
N MET A 1 -5.03 -4.74 -20.60
CA MET A 1 -4.82 -5.57 -19.42
C MET A 1 -5.72 -5.09 -18.29
N MET A 2 -6.37 -5.99 -17.61
CA MET A 2 -7.26 -5.65 -16.51
C MET A 2 -6.49 -5.59 -15.21
N ALA A 3 -6.72 -4.52 -14.45
CA ALA A 3 -6.13 -4.39 -13.11
C ALA A 3 -6.83 -5.38 -12.17
N THR A 4 -6.05 -6.01 -11.30
CA THR A 4 -6.59 -6.89 -10.27
C THR A 4 -7.15 -6.06 -9.13
N ILE A 5 -8.38 -6.34 -8.71
CA ILE A 5 -9.01 -5.71 -7.57
C ILE A 5 -9.47 -6.82 -6.62
N LEU A 6 -9.05 -6.73 -5.38
CA LEU A 6 -9.40 -7.69 -4.35
C LEU A 6 -10.29 -7.02 -3.30
N GLU A 7 -11.21 -7.76 -2.75
CA GLU A 7 -12.12 -7.25 -1.72
C GLU A 7 -12.06 -8.11 -0.48
N THR A 8 -12.07 -7.45 0.67
CA THR A 8 -12.23 -8.12 1.97
C THR A 8 -13.50 -7.59 2.62
N GLU A 9 -13.75 -7.94 3.88
CA GLU A 9 -14.92 -7.47 4.61
C GLU A 9 -14.94 -5.94 4.71
N ARG A 10 -13.79 -5.31 4.98
CA ARG A 10 -13.71 -3.86 5.22
C ARG A 10 -12.91 -3.10 4.17
N LEU A 11 -12.21 -3.79 3.28
CA LEU A 11 -11.20 -3.18 2.41
C LEU A 11 -11.42 -3.51 0.95
N ILE A 12 -10.93 -2.61 0.11
CA ILE A 12 -10.74 -2.85 -1.32
C ILE A 12 -9.25 -2.66 -1.59
N LEU A 13 -8.63 -3.65 -2.24
CA LEU A 13 -7.23 -3.60 -2.64
C LEU A 13 -7.20 -3.41 -4.15
N ARG A 14 -6.68 -2.28 -4.59
CA ARG A 14 -6.65 -1.93 -6.02
C ARG A 14 -5.33 -1.27 -6.37
N PRO A 15 -4.99 -1.18 -7.67
CA PRO A 15 -3.79 -0.44 -8.05
C PRO A 15 -3.86 1.02 -7.62
N TRP A 16 -2.71 1.60 -7.30
CA TRP A 16 -2.60 3.02 -7.02
C TRP A 16 -2.87 3.84 -8.30
N LEU A 17 -3.55 4.97 -8.13
CA LEU A 17 -3.81 5.93 -9.20
C LEU A 17 -3.17 7.27 -8.86
N GLU A 18 -2.78 8.03 -9.88
CA GLU A 18 -2.17 9.35 -9.65
C GLU A 18 -3.11 10.27 -8.86
N ASP A 19 -4.41 10.13 -9.05
CA ASP A 19 -5.42 10.90 -8.32
C ASP A 19 -5.43 10.60 -6.81
N ASP A 20 -4.79 9.52 -6.39
CA ASP A 20 -4.67 9.17 -4.98
C ASP A 20 -3.60 9.99 -4.25
N ALA A 21 -2.85 10.83 -4.96
CA ALA A 21 -1.70 11.54 -4.38
C ALA A 21 -2.06 12.39 -3.16
N GLY A 22 -3.22 13.04 -3.17
CA GLY A 22 -3.65 13.85 -2.04
C GLY A 22 -3.87 13.03 -0.77
N GLU A 23 -4.55 11.90 -0.89
CA GLU A 23 -4.77 11.01 0.25
C GLU A 23 -3.47 10.32 0.67
N LEU A 24 -2.64 9.95 -0.29
CA LEU A 24 -1.33 9.37 0.01
C LEU A 24 -0.50 10.36 0.85
N TYR A 25 -0.41 11.60 0.42
CA TYR A 25 0.36 12.61 1.12
C TYR A 25 -0.16 12.82 2.55
N LYS A 26 -1.47 12.78 2.73
CA LYS A 26 -2.11 12.99 4.03
C LYS A 26 -1.53 12.04 5.11
N TYR A 27 -1.28 10.79 4.75
CA TYR A 27 -0.75 9.79 5.69
C TYR A 27 0.76 9.61 5.56
N ALA A 28 1.28 9.68 4.35
CA ALA A 28 2.70 9.43 4.11
C ALA A 28 3.59 10.60 4.54
N SER A 29 3.03 11.78 4.77
CA SER A 29 3.78 12.90 5.32
C SER A 29 3.93 12.82 6.85
N ASP A 30 3.21 11.91 7.50
CA ASP A 30 3.30 11.72 8.95
C ASP A 30 4.68 11.15 9.30
N PRO A 31 5.44 11.81 10.21
CA PRO A 31 6.77 11.34 10.57
C PRO A 31 6.78 9.99 11.29
N ASP A 32 5.63 9.50 11.77
CA ASP A 32 5.53 8.20 12.41
C ASP A 32 5.23 7.07 11.44
N VAL A 33 4.69 7.38 10.26
CA VAL A 33 4.29 6.36 9.27
C VAL A 33 5.47 5.91 8.42
N GLY A 34 6.11 6.84 7.72
CA GLY A 34 7.19 6.52 6.79
C GLY A 34 8.39 5.88 7.45
N PRO A 35 8.98 6.51 8.49
CA PRO A 35 10.15 5.93 9.14
C PRO A 35 9.89 4.55 9.74
N ALA A 36 8.69 4.28 10.24
CA ALA A 36 8.34 2.95 10.74
C ALA A 36 8.32 1.90 9.61
N ALA A 37 8.05 2.32 8.38
CA ALA A 37 8.03 1.45 7.21
C ALA A 37 9.36 1.49 6.43
N GLY A 38 10.32 2.30 6.86
CA GLY A 38 11.66 2.35 6.29
C GLY A 38 11.89 3.41 5.21
N TRP A 39 11.02 4.42 5.11
CA TRP A 39 11.20 5.50 4.13
C TRP A 39 10.91 6.87 4.76
N PRO A 40 11.47 7.95 4.19
CA PRO A 40 11.26 9.30 4.74
C PRO A 40 9.84 9.80 4.46
N PRO A 41 9.31 10.71 5.30
CA PRO A 41 7.99 11.29 5.04
C PRO A 41 7.94 11.97 3.68
N HIS A 42 6.78 11.90 3.01
CA HIS A 42 6.58 12.61 1.75
C HIS A 42 6.55 14.12 2.00
N THR A 43 7.05 14.89 1.05
CA THR A 43 7.27 16.33 1.23
C THR A 43 6.18 17.18 0.59
N SER A 44 5.40 16.62 -0.33
CA SER A 44 4.35 17.35 -1.04
C SER A 44 3.42 16.38 -1.75
N VAL A 45 2.28 16.88 -2.23
CA VAL A 45 1.37 16.07 -3.06
C VAL A 45 2.06 15.67 -4.35
N ASP A 46 2.87 16.55 -4.94
CA ASP A 46 3.63 16.23 -6.16
C ASP A 46 4.65 15.13 -5.90
N ASN A 47 5.32 15.16 -4.75
CA ASN A 47 6.22 14.07 -4.34
C ASN A 47 5.46 12.75 -4.24
N SER A 48 4.28 12.75 -3.61
CA SER A 48 3.45 11.56 -3.51
C SER A 48 3.01 11.05 -4.88
N ARG A 49 2.68 11.95 -5.80
CA ARG A 49 2.30 11.56 -7.17
C ARG A 49 3.46 10.88 -7.89
N ASP A 50 4.67 11.39 -7.73
CA ASP A 50 5.86 10.77 -8.30
C ASP A 50 6.10 9.38 -7.71
N ILE A 51 5.91 9.21 -6.41
CA ILE A 51 6.06 7.90 -5.76
C ILE A 51 5.04 6.91 -6.30
N ILE A 52 3.79 7.35 -6.54
CA ILE A 52 2.78 6.48 -7.14
C ILE A 52 3.26 5.97 -8.50
N SER A 53 3.74 6.86 -9.36
CA SER A 53 4.12 6.48 -10.71
C SER A 53 5.42 5.69 -10.80
N THR A 54 6.34 5.84 -9.83
CA THR A 54 7.66 5.20 -9.89
C THR A 54 7.81 3.98 -8.97
N VAL A 55 7.10 3.95 -7.85
CA VAL A 55 7.25 2.91 -6.84
C VAL A 55 5.96 2.12 -6.64
N LEU A 56 4.86 2.82 -6.41
CA LEU A 56 3.60 2.17 -6.06
C LEU A 56 2.85 1.60 -7.27
N SER A 57 3.32 1.86 -8.48
CA SER A 57 2.77 1.26 -9.70
C SER A 57 3.36 -0.12 -10.00
N ALA A 58 4.25 -0.60 -9.15
CA ALA A 58 4.87 -1.91 -9.33
C ALA A 58 3.80 -3.02 -9.29
N SER A 59 4.08 -4.11 -10.01
CA SER A 59 3.22 -5.29 -10.04
C SER A 59 3.02 -5.83 -8.62
N GLU A 60 1.81 -6.29 -8.31
CA GLU A 60 1.45 -6.85 -7.01
C GLU A 60 1.57 -5.84 -5.86
N THR A 61 1.45 -4.55 -6.16
CA THR A 61 1.36 -3.48 -5.16
C THR A 61 -0.03 -2.87 -5.22
N TYR A 62 -0.70 -2.80 -4.07
CA TYR A 62 -2.10 -2.39 -3.98
C TYR A 62 -2.28 -1.23 -3.00
N ALA A 63 -3.14 -0.29 -3.38
CA ALA A 63 -3.66 0.68 -2.43
C ALA A 63 -4.67 -0.02 -1.54
N VAL A 64 -4.53 0.14 -0.23
CA VAL A 64 -5.47 -0.40 0.75
C VAL A 64 -6.52 0.67 1.01
N CYS A 65 -7.75 0.43 0.56
CA CYS A 65 -8.83 1.41 0.63
C CYS A 65 -9.94 0.92 1.56
N LEU A 66 -10.52 1.84 2.33
CA LEU A 66 -11.70 1.52 3.13
C LEU A 66 -12.91 1.41 2.21
N LYS A 67 -13.73 0.37 2.37
CA LYS A 67 -14.97 0.21 1.59
C LYS A 67 -15.92 1.38 1.80
N ASP A 68 -16.01 1.89 3.02
CA ASP A 68 -16.96 2.95 3.36
C ASP A 68 -16.71 4.24 2.60
N SER A 69 -15.45 4.61 2.39
CA SER A 69 -15.10 5.87 1.75
C SER A 69 -14.51 5.70 0.36
N GLY A 70 -13.99 4.53 0.05
CA GLY A 70 -13.24 4.27 -1.17
C GLY A 70 -11.86 4.91 -1.19
N LYS A 71 -11.42 5.53 -0.09
CA LYS A 71 -10.16 6.28 -0.03
C LYS A 71 -8.99 5.40 0.41
N PRO A 72 -7.81 5.57 -0.21
CA PRO A 72 -6.64 4.82 0.20
C PRO A 72 -6.13 5.28 1.56
N ILE A 73 -5.85 4.33 2.44
CA ILE A 73 -5.34 4.59 3.79
C ILE A 73 -3.99 3.92 4.01
N GLY A 74 -3.50 3.14 3.06
CA GLY A 74 -2.23 2.46 3.16
C GLY A 74 -1.88 1.74 1.88
N SER A 75 -0.82 0.96 1.94
CA SER A 75 -0.33 0.19 0.79
C SER A 75 0.15 -1.18 1.25
N ILE A 76 -0.02 -2.18 0.39
CA ILE A 76 0.47 -3.53 0.64
C ILE A 76 0.92 -4.13 -0.69
N GLY A 77 2.02 -4.88 -0.67
CA GLY A 77 2.52 -5.49 -1.88
C GLY A 77 3.40 -6.69 -1.61
N LEU A 78 3.45 -7.59 -2.58
CA LEU A 78 4.38 -8.71 -2.59
C LEU A 78 5.56 -8.34 -3.47
N HIS A 79 6.74 -8.39 -2.92
CA HIS A 79 7.98 -8.09 -3.64
C HIS A 79 8.87 -9.31 -3.63
N ARG A 80 9.51 -9.58 -4.75
CA ARG A 80 10.49 -10.64 -4.79
C ARG A 80 11.71 -10.18 -3.98
N ASN A 81 12.15 -11.05 -3.07
CA ASN A 81 13.35 -10.79 -2.28
C ASN A 81 14.57 -11.06 -3.15
N ASP A 82 15.33 -10.01 -3.51
CA ASP A 82 16.51 -10.12 -4.35
C ASP A 82 17.62 -10.97 -3.72
N LEU A 83 17.57 -11.15 -2.41
CA LEU A 83 18.54 -11.98 -1.68
C LEU A 83 18.05 -13.41 -1.52
N ALA A 84 16.86 -13.72 -2.04
CA ALA A 84 16.28 -15.06 -1.93
C ALA A 84 17.03 -16.05 -2.82
N THR A 85 17.18 -17.26 -2.33
CA THR A 85 17.79 -18.36 -3.09
C THR A 85 16.74 -19.22 -3.80
N ALA A 86 15.46 -19.06 -3.44
CA ALA A 86 14.34 -19.77 -4.05
C ALA A 86 13.51 -18.80 -4.89
N GLU A 87 13.04 -19.27 -6.06
CA GLU A 87 12.29 -18.43 -7.01
C GLU A 87 10.93 -17.96 -6.50
N ASP A 88 10.35 -18.73 -5.57
CA ASP A 88 9.02 -18.44 -5.03
C ASP A 88 9.06 -17.71 -3.68
N GLU A 89 10.20 -17.15 -3.33
CA GLU A 89 10.40 -16.45 -2.08
C GLU A 89 10.04 -14.96 -2.26
N TYR A 90 9.03 -14.49 -1.54
CA TYR A 90 8.54 -13.12 -1.62
C TYR A 90 8.55 -12.46 -0.26
N GLU A 91 8.71 -11.13 -0.27
CA GLU A 91 8.63 -10.31 0.92
C GLU A 91 7.36 -9.48 0.86
N LEU A 92 6.60 -9.45 1.96
CA LEU A 92 5.39 -8.65 2.08
C LEU A 92 5.74 -7.28 2.66
N GLY A 93 5.60 -6.24 1.85
CA GLY A 93 5.80 -4.86 2.29
C GLY A 93 4.47 -4.17 2.50
N TYR A 94 4.37 -3.37 3.56
CA TYR A 94 3.13 -2.65 3.84
C TYR A 94 3.35 -1.42 4.71
N TRP A 95 2.39 -0.49 4.65
CA TRP A 95 2.26 0.60 5.62
C TRP A 95 0.78 1.00 5.67
N ILE A 96 0.39 1.65 6.75
CA ILE A 96 -0.97 2.15 6.91
C ILE A 96 -0.95 3.46 7.69
N GLY A 97 -1.91 4.34 7.41
CA GLY A 97 -2.04 5.62 8.10
C GLY A 97 -2.20 5.44 9.60
N LYS A 98 -1.56 6.31 10.37
CA LYS A 98 -1.52 6.20 11.83
C LYS A 98 -2.89 6.09 12.49
N PRO A 99 -3.94 6.83 12.06
CA PRO A 99 -5.27 6.70 12.67
C PRO A 99 -5.88 5.30 12.58
N PHE A 100 -5.34 4.45 11.71
CA PHE A 100 -5.89 3.11 11.46
C PHE A 100 -5.05 2.00 12.09
N TRP A 101 -4.00 2.36 12.83
CA TRP A 101 -3.16 1.37 13.52
C TRP A 101 -3.98 0.62 14.57
N GLY A 102 -3.66 -0.67 14.76
CA GLY A 102 -4.28 -1.48 15.80
C GLY A 102 -5.68 -1.99 15.49
N GLN A 103 -6.15 -1.85 14.25
CA GLN A 103 -7.50 -2.28 13.86
C GLN A 103 -7.53 -3.62 13.11
N GLY A 104 -6.36 -4.24 12.89
CA GLY A 104 -6.29 -5.51 12.18
C GLY A 104 -6.48 -5.41 10.67
N LEU A 105 -6.32 -4.20 10.09
CA LEU A 105 -6.56 -3.98 8.66
C LEU A 105 -5.47 -4.60 7.79
N ILE A 106 -4.21 -4.45 8.17
CA ILE A 106 -3.11 -5.04 7.39
C ILE A 106 -3.15 -6.58 7.44
N PRO A 107 -3.38 -7.23 8.60
CA PRO A 107 -3.60 -8.68 8.59
C PRO A 107 -4.74 -9.13 7.69
N GLU A 108 -5.83 -8.38 7.65
CA GLU A 108 -6.96 -8.68 6.77
C GLU A 108 -6.57 -8.60 5.29
N ALA A 109 -5.85 -7.53 4.90
CA ALA A 109 -5.35 -7.36 3.55
C ALA A 109 -4.34 -8.44 3.18
N SER A 110 -3.43 -8.77 4.10
CA SER A 110 -2.40 -9.80 3.89
C SER A 110 -3.02 -11.16 3.59
N ARG A 111 -4.05 -11.53 4.34
CA ARG A 111 -4.73 -12.81 4.12
C ARG A 111 -5.33 -12.89 2.72
N GLU A 112 -5.90 -11.80 2.23
CA GLU A 112 -6.51 -11.78 0.91
C GLU A 112 -5.46 -11.89 -0.19
N ILE A 113 -4.36 -11.16 -0.08
CA ILE A 113 -3.27 -11.22 -1.05
C ILE A 113 -2.67 -12.62 -1.11
N LEU A 114 -2.47 -13.26 0.04
CA LEU A 114 -1.86 -14.58 0.09
C LEU A 114 -2.80 -15.69 -0.41
N ARG A 115 -4.11 -15.46 -0.36
CA ARG A 115 -5.10 -16.36 -0.97
C ARG A 115 -5.13 -16.24 -2.48
N TYR A 116 -4.90 -15.04 -2.96
CA TYR A 116 -4.94 -14.75 -4.39
C TYR A 116 -3.74 -15.40 -5.08
#